data_258d2be52703e30a6e8177ccb7182c8a
#
_entry.id   258d2be52703e30a6e8177ccb7182c8a
#
_cell.length_a   1.000
_cell.length_b   1.000
_cell.length_c   1.000
_cell.angle_alpha   90.00
_cell.angle_beta   90.00
_cell.angle_gamma   90.00
#
_symmetry.space_group_name_H-M   'P 1'
#
loop_
_entity.id
_entity.type
_entity.pdbx_description
1 polymer ?
#
loop_
_entity_poly.entity_id
_entity_poly.type
_entity_poly.pdbx_seq_one_letter_code
_entity_poly.pdbx_strand_id
1 'polypeptide(L)'
;MYCQTYGFNATEYSRTIPGHQFSEFVVRYALSLRCETNCSSRDIVTAIKKLAELTFGLVDNIPSYNTIDNWVRKCGLDEINHASQAFKDGDYAVIQDECMMIGSEKLLPVMAVPAKHQGRPLQLSDVKVVRFHVRSGWDAQTVSEALKESAESMGKAPSYVITDNDGKMRKAVALSSYTWHRDISHTLAMFMERTYMEDSDFQNFSNDVATCKRQNCMKEVAYLQSPSQRSKARFMNLSESIEWADRMLNTYHRLTKREREVFSFLPMHSSFIEEMKDMVSCIHYIESQMKQQGLSKVTVAVCERHVCTTIMRGNDRMRRVGQLILDYLAKESQLLKDGEVLNNSSDIIESMFGMFKYIQSPNKLNGVTTLILHLPVRLAFADGTASRNYNVKERLCKIKIQDVTLWRDENLIENQVVKRIWTLKSA
;
A
#
# COMPACT_ATOMS: atom_id res chain seq x y z
N MET A 1 -21.14 -23.43 -10.63
CA MET A 1 -21.48 -22.04 -11.05
C MET A 1 -22.45 -21.49 -10.02
N TYR A 2 -22.01 -20.59 -9.13
CA TYR A 2 -22.88 -19.99 -8.12
C TYR A 2 -23.58 -18.78 -8.76
N CYS A 3 -24.89 -18.87 -8.98
CA CYS A 3 -25.70 -17.73 -9.38
C CYS A 3 -26.14 -16.98 -8.11
N GLN A 4 -25.60 -15.80 -7.87
CA GLN A 4 -26.09 -14.91 -6.81
C GLN A 4 -27.30 -14.14 -7.35
N THR A 5 -28.45 -14.33 -6.74
CA THR A 5 -29.65 -13.54 -7.05
C THR A 5 -29.67 -12.30 -6.14
N TYR A 6 -29.65 -11.11 -6.73
CA TYR A 6 -29.73 -9.85 -6.03
C TYR A 6 -31.17 -9.32 -6.08
N GLY A 7 -31.76 -9.05 -4.91
CA GLY A 7 -33.02 -8.30 -4.85
C GLY A 7 -32.78 -6.84 -5.28
N PHE A 8 -33.48 -6.36 -6.28
CA PHE A 8 -33.39 -5.00 -6.78
C PHE A 8 -34.70 -4.27 -6.49
N ASN A 9 -34.62 -3.13 -5.78
CA ASN A 9 -35.77 -2.24 -5.59
C ASN A 9 -35.62 -1.03 -6.53
N ALA A 10 -36.20 -1.14 -7.72
CA ALA A 10 -36.10 -0.13 -8.80
C ALA A 10 -36.60 1.26 -8.38
N THR A 11 -37.56 1.35 -7.47
CA THR A 11 -38.16 2.63 -7.05
C THR A 11 -37.24 3.46 -6.16
N GLU A 12 -36.34 2.82 -5.43
CA GLU A 12 -35.42 3.50 -4.52
C GLU A 12 -34.26 4.16 -5.26
N TYR A 13 -33.82 3.54 -6.35
CA TYR A 13 -32.64 4.00 -7.13
C TYR A 13 -32.99 4.90 -8.32
N SER A 14 -34.24 5.01 -8.71
CA SER A 14 -34.67 5.88 -9.84
C SER A 14 -34.71 7.36 -9.47
N ARG A 15 -34.62 7.70 -8.18
CA ARG A 15 -34.69 9.09 -7.71
C ARG A 15 -33.43 9.86 -8.05
N THR A 16 -33.61 11.04 -8.64
CA THR A 16 -32.53 12.00 -8.89
C THR A 16 -31.98 12.53 -7.57
N ILE A 17 -30.66 12.57 -7.43
CA ILE A 17 -30.01 13.16 -6.25
C ILE A 17 -30.28 14.68 -6.27
N PRO A 18 -30.70 15.31 -5.16
CA PRO A 18 -30.93 16.76 -5.09
C PRO A 18 -29.72 17.55 -5.58
N GLY A 19 -29.95 18.50 -6.48
CA GLY A 19 -28.89 19.31 -7.11
C GLY A 19 -28.10 18.58 -8.20
N HIS A 20 -28.49 17.38 -8.60
CA HIS A 20 -27.88 16.61 -9.69
C HIS A 20 -28.91 16.27 -10.77
N GLN A 21 -28.42 16.03 -12.01
CA GLN A 21 -29.25 15.65 -13.16
C GLN A 21 -29.34 14.13 -13.37
N PHE A 22 -28.75 13.35 -12.47
CA PHE A 22 -28.56 11.90 -12.61
C PHE A 22 -29.24 11.16 -11.47
N SER A 23 -29.81 10.01 -11.77
CA SER A 23 -30.40 9.13 -10.78
C SER A 23 -29.30 8.55 -9.85
N GLU A 24 -29.68 8.21 -8.64
CA GLU A 24 -28.78 7.59 -7.69
C GLU A 24 -28.19 6.27 -8.25
N PHE A 25 -28.95 5.54 -9.06
CA PHE A 25 -28.48 4.34 -9.76
C PHE A 25 -27.28 4.64 -10.64
N VAL A 26 -27.38 5.65 -11.52
CA VAL A 26 -26.30 6.01 -12.47
C VAL A 26 -25.04 6.43 -11.71
N VAL A 27 -25.20 7.23 -10.66
CA VAL A 27 -24.06 7.68 -9.83
C VAL A 27 -23.41 6.51 -9.12
N ARG A 28 -24.21 5.66 -8.48
CA ARG A 28 -23.74 4.47 -7.75
C ARG A 28 -23.03 3.48 -8.67
N TYR A 29 -23.61 3.20 -9.83
CA TYR A 29 -23.02 2.34 -10.83
C TYR A 29 -21.67 2.89 -11.35
N ALA A 30 -21.60 4.19 -11.62
CA ALA A 30 -20.37 4.84 -12.06
C ALA A 30 -19.27 4.78 -10.98
N LEU A 31 -19.61 5.04 -9.70
CA LEU A 31 -18.67 4.98 -8.59
C LEU A 31 -18.19 3.54 -8.35
N SER A 32 -19.08 2.53 -8.40
CA SER A 32 -18.69 1.12 -8.25
C SER A 32 -17.71 0.71 -9.34
N LEU A 33 -17.99 1.00 -10.61
CA LEU A 33 -17.06 0.70 -11.70
C LEU A 33 -15.72 1.45 -11.54
N ARG A 34 -15.77 2.68 -11.06
CA ARG A 34 -14.56 3.49 -10.91
C ARG A 34 -13.68 3.05 -9.74
N CYS A 35 -14.29 2.58 -8.64
CA CYS A 35 -13.60 2.29 -7.39
C CYS A 35 -13.27 0.80 -7.21
N GLU A 36 -14.16 -0.11 -7.66
CA GLU A 36 -14.01 -1.56 -7.52
C GLU A 36 -13.28 -2.20 -8.72
N THR A 37 -13.21 -1.48 -9.84
CA THR A 37 -12.52 -1.95 -11.05
C THR A 37 -11.43 -0.97 -11.48
N ASN A 38 -10.71 -1.30 -12.55
CA ASN A 38 -9.71 -0.40 -13.15
C ASN A 38 -10.26 0.38 -14.37
N CYS A 39 -11.60 0.48 -14.52
CA CYS A 39 -12.21 1.24 -15.60
C CYS A 39 -11.86 2.72 -15.52
N SER A 40 -11.47 3.32 -16.65
CA SER A 40 -11.33 4.77 -16.75
C SER A 40 -12.71 5.44 -16.75
N SER A 41 -12.77 6.72 -16.37
CA SER A 41 -14.04 7.46 -16.42
C SER A 41 -14.64 7.52 -17.83
N ARG A 42 -13.82 7.41 -18.88
CA ARG A 42 -14.28 7.33 -20.28
C ARG A 42 -14.89 5.97 -20.60
N ASP A 43 -14.28 4.88 -20.13
CA ASP A 43 -14.83 3.53 -20.28
C ASP A 43 -16.19 3.41 -19.57
N ILE A 44 -16.33 4.03 -18.40
CA ILE A 44 -17.56 4.06 -17.63
C ILE A 44 -18.66 4.82 -18.39
N VAL A 45 -18.35 5.96 -19.01
CA VAL A 45 -19.32 6.66 -19.90
C VAL A 45 -19.79 5.73 -21.00
N THR A 46 -18.88 4.98 -21.63
CA THR A 46 -19.23 4.00 -22.68
C THR A 46 -20.09 2.86 -22.12
N ALA A 47 -19.76 2.35 -20.95
CA ALA A 47 -20.55 1.31 -20.29
C ALA A 47 -21.98 1.78 -19.97
N ILE A 48 -22.13 3.00 -19.44
CA ILE A 48 -23.44 3.61 -19.16
C ILE A 48 -24.25 3.82 -20.46
N LYS A 49 -23.62 4.25 -21.55
CA LYS A 49 -24.27 4.35 -22.86
C LYS A 49 -24.81 3.00 -23.31
N LYS A 50 -23.99 1.95 -23.22
CA LYS A 50 -24.42 0.60 -23.60
C LYS A 50 -25.53 0.07 -22.69
N LEU A 51 -25.47 0.37 -21.40
CA LEU A 51 -26.53 0.02 -20.46
C LEU A 51 -27.84 0.73 -20.84
N ALA A 52 -27.79 2.03 -21.16
CA ALA A 52 -28.96 2.79 -21.60
C ALA A 52 -29.60 2.22 -22.89
N GLU A 53 -28.77 1.83 -23.87
CA GLU A 53 -29.23 1.19 -25.11
C GLU A 53 -29.94 -0.16 -24.86
N LEU A 54 -29.46 -0.94 -23.87
CA LEU A 54 -29.95 -2.28 -23.60
C LEU A 54 -31.16 -2.33 -22.64
N THR A 55 -31.36 -1.31 -21.81
CA THR A 55 -32.34 -1.33 -20.70
C THR A 55 -33.57 -0.48 -20.89
N PHE A 56 -33.78 0.13 -22.08
CA PHE A 56 -35.00 0.82 -22.49
C PHE A 56 -35.59 1.80 -21.44
N GLY A 57 -34.76 2.72 -20.92
CA GLY A 57 -35.24 3.79 -20.04
C GLY A 57 -34.82 3.70 -18.57
N LEU A 58 -34.00 2.72 -18.20
CA LEU A 58 -33.43 2.64 -16.85
C LEU A 58 -32.39 3.75 -16.59
N VAL A 59 -31.85 4.32 -17.66
CA VAL A 59 -30.84 5.38 -17.62
C VAL A 59 -31.34 6.55 -18.45
N ASP A 60 -31.76 7.62 -17.78
CA ASP A 60 -32.33 8.82 -18.43
C ASP A 60 -31.25 9.74 -19.00
N ASN A 61 -30.14 9.87 -18.31
CA ASN A 61 -29.05 10.80 -18.65
C ASN A 61 -27.68 10.11 -18.55
N ILE A 62 -26.80 10.43 -19.50
CA ILE A 62 -25.43 9.90 -19.55
C ILE A 62 -24.46 10.97 -19.05
N PRO A 63 -23.71 10.72 -17.95
CA PRO A 63 -22.75 11.68 -17.43
C PRO A 63 -21.54 11.83 -18.36
N SER A 64 -20.93 13.01 -18.35
CA SER A 64 -19.60 13.18 -18.91
C SER A 64 -18.54 12.52 -18.02
N TYR A 65 -17.36 12.22 -18.57
CA TYR A 65 -16.24 11.69 -17.76
C TYR A 65 -15.80 12.68 -16.67
N ASN A 66 -15.87 14.00 -16.93
CA ASN A 66 -15.61 15.02 -15.92
C ASN A 66 -16.63 14.99 -14.78
N THR A 67 -17.89 14.70 -15.09
CA THR A 67 -18.95 14.56 -14.08
C THR A 67 -18.64 13.39 -13.15
N ILE A 68 -18.24 12.24 -13.69
CA ILE A 68 -17.84 11.06 -12.91
C ILE A 68 -16.63 11.38 -12.03
N ASP A 69 -15.60 12.01 -12.58
CA ASP A 69 -14.42 12.41 -11.81
C ASP A 69 -14.76 13.41 -10.69
N ASN A 70 -15.71 14.31 -10.91
CA ASN A 70 -16.18 15.23 -9.90
C ASN A 70 -16.96 14.53 -8.77
N TRP A 71 -17.75 13.50 -9.07
CA TRP A 71 -18.39 12.69 -8.04
C TRP A 71 -17.35 11.99 -7.16
N VAL A 72 -16.34 11.38 -7.78
CA VAL A 72 -15.26 10.72 -7.04
C VAL A 72 -14.52 11.71 -6.14
N ARG A 73 -14.16 12.90 -6.65
CA ARG A 73 -13.46 13.93 -5.86
C ARG A 73 -14.30 14.43 -4.68
N LYS A 74 -15.59 14.66 -4.88
CA LYS A 74 -16.52 15.07 -3.83
C LYS A 74 -16.64 13.99 -2.75
N CYS A 75 -16.85 12.74 -3.14
CA CYS A 75 -16.90 11.62 -2.22
C CYS A 75 -15.57 11.44 -1.48
N GLY A 76 -14.44 11.59 -2.17
CA GLY A 76 -13.12 11.46 -1.54
C GLY A 76 -12.83 12.54 -0.50
N LEU A 77 -13.24 13.77 -0.76
CA LEU A 77 -13.13 14.85 0.22
C LEU A 77 -14.05 14.60 1.42
N ASP A 78 -15.26 14.10 1.19
CA ASP A 78 -16.18 13.74 2.26
C ASP A 78 -15.63 12.60 3.13
N GLU A 79 -14.98 11.59 2.53
CA GLU A 79 -14.31 10.51 3.28
C GLU A 79 -13.22 11.04 4.21
N ILE A 80 -12.39 11.97 3.73
CA ILE A 80 -11.35 12.62 4.57
C ILE A 80 -12.00 13.40 5.71
N ASN A 81 -13.01 14.22 5.42
CA ASN A 81 -13.70 15.05 6.41
C ASN A 81 -14.39 14.23 7.51
N HIS A 82 -14.76 12.98 7.20
CA HIS A 82 -15.44 12.08 8.13
C HIS A 82 -14.54 10.96 8.67
N ALA A 83 -13.22 11.00 8.42
CA ALA A 83 -12.29 9.96 8.89
C ALA A 83 -12.37 9.75 10.42
N SER A 84 -12.49 10.82 11.20
CA SER A 84 -12.61 10.76 12.67
C SER A 84 -13.85 10.00 13.15
N GLN A 85 -14.94 10.04 12.39
CA GLN A 85 -16.19 9.35 12.77
C GLN A 85 -16.04 7.82 12.77
N ALA A 86 -15.17 7.28 11.92
CA ALA A 86 -14.89 5.85 11.88
C ALA A 86 -14.23 5.32 13.17
N PHE A 87 -13.63 6.21 13.97
CA PHE A 87 -12.94 5.87 15.21
C PHE A 87 -13.56 6.56 16.45
N LYS A 88 -14.81 7.02 16.34
CA LYS A 88 -15.48 7.74 17.45
C LYS A 88 -15.53 6.90 18.72
N ASP A 89 -15.87 5.62 18.59
CA ASP A 89 -16.09 4.69 19.71
C ASP A 89 -14.89 3.77 19.98
N GLY A 90 -13.78 3.97 19.28
CA GLY A 90 -12.57 3.13 19.40
C GLY A 90 -11.30 3.92 19.23
N ASP A 91 -10.20 3.34 19.68
CA ASP A 91 -8.87 3.91 19.50
C ASP A 91 -8.32 3.62 18.10
N TYR A 92 -7.48 4.51 17.60
CA TYR A 92 -6.82 4.35 16.31
C TYR A 92 -5.30 4.41 16.44
N ALA A 93 -4.64 3.77 15.50
CA ALA A 93 -3.21 3.92 15.25
C ALA A 93 -3.02 4.65 13.92
N VAL A 94 -1.88 5.33 13.79
CA VAL A 94 -1.45 5.91 12.52
C VAL A 94 -0.49 4.94 11.84
N ILE A 95 -0.69 4.71 10.57
CA ILE A 95 0.30 4.11 9.69
C ILE A 95 0.80 5.17 8.71
N GLN A 96 2.11 5.23 8.56
CA GLN A 96 2.78 6.20 7.70
C GLN A 96 4.03 5.58 7.11
N ASP A 97 4.20 5.69 5.82
CA ASP A 97 5.35 5.20 5.09
C ASP A 97 6.02 6.35 4.33
N GLU A 98 7.21 6.09 3.78
CA GLU A 98 7.94 7.07 3.01
C GLU A 98 7.11 7.62 1.83
N CYS A 99 7.34 8.89 1.56
CA CYS A 99 6.59 9.67 0.60
C CYS A 99 6.60 9.08 -0.80
N MET A 100 5.44 8.92 -1.41
CA MET A 100 5.36 8.65 -2.83
C MET A 100 5.81 9.87 -3.63
N MET A 101 6.78 9.67 -4.53
CA MET A 101 7.33 10.72 -5.38
C MET A 101 6.53 10.83 -6.68
N ILE A 102 5.99 12.01 -6.95
CA ILE A 102 5.23 12.33 -8.18
C ILE A 102 5.86 13.57 -8.80
N GLY A 103 6.70 13.37 -9.82
CA GLY A 103 7.51 14.46 -10.37
C GLY A 103 8.51 14.97 -9.33
N SER A 104 8.45 16.27 -9.03
CA SER A 104 9.26 16.92 -8.00
C SER A 104 8.58 16.97 -6.62
N GLU A 105 7.35 16.45 -6.52
CA GLU A 105 6.54 16.51 -5.32
C GLU A 105 6.59 15.18 -4.56
N LYS A 106 6.56 15.28 -3.24
CA LYS A 106 6.55 14.15 -2.32
C LYS A 106 5.26 14.16 -1.52
N LEU A 107 4.42 13.17 -1.79
CA LEU A 107 3.17 12.94 -1.07
C LEU A 107 3.43 12.14 0.21
N LEU A 108 2.98 12.66 1.33
CA LEU A 108 2.98 12.00 2.64
C LEU A 108 1.53 11.79 3.07
N PRO A 109 0.96 10.59 2.89
CA PRO A 109 -0.35 10.28 3.43
C PRO A 109 -0.25 9.92 4.91
N VAL A 110 -1.17 10.42 5.71
CA VAL A 110 -1.38 9.98 7.09
C VAL A 110 -2.67 9.18 7.14
N MET A 111 -2.58 7.92 7.54
CA MET A 111 -3.70 6.99 7.54
C MET A 111 -3.98 6.48 8.93
N ALA A 112 -5.26 6.37 9.26
CA ALA A 112 -5.73 5.78 10.51
C ALA A 112 -6.23 4.35 10.26
N VAL A 113 -5.92 3.48 11.21
CA VAL A 113 -6.41 2.10 11.31
C VAL A 113 -6.86 1.81 12.73
N PRO A 114 -7.70 0.79 13.00
CA PRO A 114 -8.01 0.39 14.36
C PRO A 114 -6.72 0.13 15.15
N ALA A 115 -6.59 0.69 16.34
CA ALA A 115 -5.41 0.48 17.18
C ALA A 115 -5.29 -0.98 17.61
N LYS A 116 -6.40 -1.60 18.00
CA LYS A 116 -6.45 -3.01 18.38
C LYS A 116 -6.47 -3.91 17.15
N HIS A 117 -5.61 -4.92 17.16
CA HIS A 117 -5.59 -5.95 16.10
C HIS A 117 -6.92 -6.74 16.07
N GLN A 118 -7.45 -6.98 14.88
CA GLN A 118 -8.77 -7.56 14.65
C GLN A 118 -8.77 -9.10 14.50
N GLY A 119 -7.69 -9.80 14.90
CA GLY A 119 -7.52 -11.24 14.71
C GLY A 119 -7.24 -11.64 13.24
N ARG A 120 -6.93 -10.68 12.38
CA ARG A 120 -6.58 -10.85 10.96
C ARG A 120 -5.67 -9.71 10.50
N PRO A 121 -4.92 -9.89 9.41
CA PRO A 121 -4.18 -8.79 8.79
C PRO A 121 -5.09 -7.62 8.42
N LEU A 122 -4.55 -6.40 8.45
CA LEU A 122 -5.27 -5.21 8.00
C LEU A 122 -5.75 -5.37 6.56
N GLN A 123 -6.97 -4.96 6.31
CA GLN A 123 -7.58 -4.89 4.98
C GLN A 123 -7.73 -3.42 4.55
N LEU A 124 -7.86 -3.19 3.25
CA LEU A 124 -8.05 -1.83 2.71
C LEU A 124 -9.28 -1.12 3.31
N SER A 125 -10.33 -1.86 3.64
CA SER A 125 -11.53 -1.34 4.30
C SER A 125 -11.30 -0.84 5.74
N ASP A 126 -10.25 -1.33 6.42
CA ASP A 126 -9.90 -0.89 7.77
C ASP A 126 -9.20 0.47 7.77
N VAL A 127 -8.71 0.91 6.61
CA VAL A 127 -7.89 2.12 6.47
C VAL A 127 -8.77 3.33 6.19
N LYS A 128 -8.52 4.43 6.90
CA LYS A 128 -9.06 5.75 6.58
C LYS A 128 -7.92 6.73 6.31
N VAL A 129 -8.03 7.46 5.22
CA VAL A 129 -7.11 8.57 4.96
C VAL A 129 -7.52 9.73 5.86
N VAL A 130 -6.60 10.15 6.73
CA VAL A 130 -6.82 11.30 7.61
C VAL A 130 -6.45 12.58 6.87
N ARG A 131 -5.28 12.57 6.21
CA ARG A 131 -4.78 13.74 5.49
C ARG A 131 -3.77 13.35 4.43
N PHE A 132 -3.70 14.17 3.38
CA PHE A 132 -2.62 14.16 2.41
C PHE A 132 -1.77 15.41 2.60
N HIS A 133 -0.46 15.23 2.79
CA HIS A 133 0.49 16.33 2.83
C HIS A 133 1.38 16.26 1.61
N VAL A 134 1.58 17.39 0.91
CA VAL A 134 2.38 17.47 -0.31
C VAL A 134 3.43 18.56 -0.16
N ARG A 135 4.71 18.17 -0.32
CA ARG A 135 5.86 19.08 -0.25
C ARG A 135 6.91 18.66 -1.28
N SER A 136 7.89 19.52 -1.54
CA SER A 136 9.07 19.15 -2.35
C SER A 136 10.08 18.27 -1.59
N GLY A 137 10.07 18.30 -0.27
CA GLY A 137 10.94 17.54 0.62
C GLY A 137 10.34 17.39 2.01
N TRP A 138 10.81 16.41 2.75
CA TRP A 138 10.39 16.10 4.11
C TRP A 138 11.62 15.95 5.01
N ASP A 139 11.57 16.56 6.17
CA ASP A 139 12.48 16.35 7.30
C ASP A 139 11.70 15.89 8.54
N ALA A 140 12.38 15.59 9.62
CA ALA A 140 11.74 15.08 10.83
C ALA A 140 10.77 16.08 11.47
N GLN A 141 11.06 17.38 11.37
CA GLN A 141 10.20 18.42 11.93
C GLN A 141 8.88 18.53 11.17
N THR A 142 8.97 18.63 9.84
CA THR A 142 7.77 18.73 8.98
C THR A 142 6.90 17.48 8.98
N VAL A 143 7.50 16.29 9.13
CA VAL A 143 6.74 15.03 9.33
C VAL A 143 6.04 15.04 10.70
N SER A 144 6.72 15.53 11.76
CA SER A 144 6.10 15.66 13.09
C SER A 144 4.92 16.63 13.10
N GLU A 145 5.04 17.76 12.40
CA GLU A 145 3.95 18.72 12.21
C GLU A 145 2.77 18.07 11.50
N ALA A 146 3.01 17.34 10.39
CA ALA A 146 1.97 16.62 9.67
C ALA A 146 1.23 15.58 10.53
N LEU A 147 1.96 14.86 11.41
CA LEU A 147 1.36 13.94 12.37
C LEU A 147 0.47 14.66 13.39
N LYS A 148 0.91 15.79 13.94
CA LYS A 148 0.16 16.59 14.91
C LYS A 148 -1.09 17.21 14.29
N GLU A 149 -0.99 17.83 13.12
CA GLU A 149 -2.13 18.36 12.36
C GLU A 149 -3.16 17.26 12.04
N SER A 150 -2.70 16.06 11.73
CA SER A 150 -3.58 14.92 11.49
C SER A 150 -4.29 14.45 12.77
N ALA A 151 -3.61 14.44 13.91
CA ALA A 151 -4.21 14.12 15.20
C ALA A 151 -5.23 15.17 15.62
N GLU A 152 -4.98 16.46 15.37
CA GLU A 152 -5.93 17.54 15.59
C GLU A 152 -7.21 17.35 14.76
N SER A 153 -7.09 16.97 13.47
CA SER A 153 -8.24 16.69 12.61
C SER A 153 -9.04 15.46 13.06
N MET A 154 -8.40 14.52 13.74
CA MET A 154 -9.06 13.35 14.35
C MET A 154 -9.71 13.66 15.71
N GLY A 155 -9.41 14.82 16.31
CA GLY A 155 -9.91 15.24 17.63
C GLY A 155 -9.31 14.48 18.82
N LYS A 156 -8.36 13.58 18.58
CA LYS A 156 -7.62 12.82 19.61
C LYS A 156 -6.27 12.35 19.07
N ALA A 157 -5.33 12.10 20.00
CA ALA A 157 -4.04 11.53 19.66
C ALA A 157 -4.16 10.05 19.24
N PRO A 158 -3.30 9.55 18.33
CA PRO A 158 -3.20 8.12 18.04
C PRO A 158 -2.66 7.36 19.24
N SER A 159 -3.09 6.11 19.43
CA SER A 159 -2.53 5.22 20.45
C SER A 159 -1.06 4.94 20.18
N TYR A 160 -0.68 4.79 18.92
CA TYR A 160 0.69 4.59 18.45
C TYR A 160 0.80 4.90 16.95
N VAL A 161 2.04 4.95 16.49
CA VAL A 161 2.38 5.19 15.08
C VAL A 161 3.25 4.06 14.56
N ILE A 162 2.92 3.51 13.39
CA ILE A 162 3.74 2.53 12.66
C ILE A 162 4.40 3.24 11.49
N THR A 163 5.72 3.12 11.37
CA THR A 163 6.48 3.62 10.22
C THR A 163 7.57 2.63 9.84
N ASP A 164 8.18 2.84 8.68
CA ASP A 164 9.45 2.22 8.34
C ASP A 164 10.56 2.63 9.32
N ASN A 165 11.78 2.07 9.13
CA ASN A 165 12.93 2.33 10.00
C ASN A 165 13.76 3.56 9.58
N ASP A 166 13.25 4.43 8.71
CA ASP A 166 13.96 5.66 8.33
C ASP A 166 14.24 6.52 9.57
N GLY A 167 15.48 6.99 9.70
CA GLY A 167 15.89 7.80 10.83
C GLY A 167 15.12 9.11 10.97
N LYS A 168 14.62 9.65 9.88
CA LYS A 168 13.76 10.82 9.82
C LYS A 168 12.39 10.53 10.42
N MET A 169 11.76 9.40 10.03
CA MET A 169 10.47 8.96 10.57
C MET A 169 10.54 8.73 12.07
N ARG A 170 11.57 8.00 12.53
CA ARG A 170 11.79 7.77 13.97
C ARG A 170 11.91 9.08 14.75
N LYS A 171 12.69 10.04 14.24
CA LYS A 171 12.85 11.38 14.87
C LYS A 171 11.52 12.14 14.89
N ALA A 172 10.75 12.07 13.81
CA ALA A 172 9.46 12.75 13.70
C ALA A 172 8.45 12.22 14.73
N VAL A 173 8.34 10.92 14.89
CA VAL A 173 7.43 10.32 15.88
C VAL A 173 7.87 10.69 17.29
N ALA A 174 9.18 10.69 17.59
CA ALA A 174 9.72 11.14 18.88
C ALA A 174 9.38 12.62 19.16
N LEU A 175 9.51 13.52 18.16
CA LEU A 175 9.12 14.94 18.27
C LEU A 175 7.61 15.14 18.47
N SER A 176 6.79 14.17 18.05
CA SER A 176 5.35 14.18 18.26
C SER A 176 4.93 13.62 19.62
N SER A 177 5.87 13.02 20.37
CA SER A 177 5.63 12.35 21.65
C SER A 177 4.65 11.18 21.56
N TYR A 178 4.53 10.54 20.39
CA TYR A 178 3.72 9.34 20.20
C TYR A 178 4.55 8.07 20.40
N THR A 179 3.89 6.98 20.82
CA THR A 179 4.51 5.66 20.86
C THR A 179 4.81 5.19 19.44
N TRP A 180 6.02 4.71 19.20
CA TRP A 180 6.47 4.24 17.91
C TRP A 180 6.63 2.73 17.88
N HIS A 181 5.97 2.07 16.95
CA HIS A 181 6.21 0.68 16.58
C HIS A 181 6.80 0.61 15.17
N ARG A 182 7.77 -0.26 15.00
CA ARG A 182 8.41 -0.45 13.70
C ARG A 182 7.56 -1.34 12.82
N ASP A 183 7.48 -1.01 11.54
CA ASP A 183 6.97 -1.95 10.55
C ASP A 183 7.78 -3.25 10.55
N ILE A 184 7.09 -4.39 10.63
CA ILE A 184 7.73 -5.70 10.75
C ILE A 184 8.48 -6.07 9.48
N SER A 185 7.88 -5.90 8.30
CA SER A 185 8.48 -6.29 7.01
C SER A 185 9.73 -5.47 6.71
N HIS A 186 9.65 -4.16 6.86
CA HIS A 186 10.79 -3.25 6.69
C HIS A 186 11.90 -3.51 7.70
N THR A 187 11.55 -3.87 8.94
CA THR A 187 12.53 -4.17 9.99
C THR A 187 13.31 -5.44 9.69
N LEU A 188 12.63 -6.51 9.31
CA LEU A 188 13.28 -7.79 8.99
C LEU A 188 14.14 -7.66 7.71
N ALA A 189 13.64 -6.98 6.67
CA ALA A 189 14.41 -6.69 5.47
C ALA A 189 15.68 -5.88 5.76
N MET A 190 15.60 -4.89 6.64
CA MET A 190 16.76 -4.09 7.07
C MET A 190 17.81 -4.94 7.82
N PHE A 191 17.41 -5.92 8.62
CA PHE A 191 18.36 -6.80 9.31
C PHE A 191 19.09 -7.71 8.33
N MET A 192 18.38 -8.19 7.31
CA MET A 192 18.99 -8.92 6.19
C MET A 192 19.98 -8.03 5.43
N GLU A 193 19.56 -6.82 5.07
CA GLU A 193 20.40 -5.87 4.34
C GLU A 193 21.70 -5.57 5.10
N ARG A 194 21.62 -5.26 6.38
CA ARG A 194 22.81 -4.99 7.22
C ARG A 194 23.80 -6.15 7.33
N THR A 195 23.33 -7.37 7.16
CA THR A 195 24.16 -8.55 7.28
C THR A 195 24.72 -9.02 5.94
N TYR A 196 23.90 -8.96 4.88
CA TYR A 196 24.23 -9.59 3.61
C TYR A 196 24.61 -8.61 2.48
N MET A 197 24.33 -7.30 2.60
CA MET A 197 24.59 -6.36 1.49
C MET A 197 26.05 -6.33 1.05
N GLU A 198 26.97 -6.37 2.00
CA GLU A 198 28.42 -6.37 1.75
C GLU A 198 29.05 -7.80 1.76
N ASP A 199 28.20 -8.83 1.90
CA ASP A 199 28.65 -10.21 1.91
C ASP A 199 29.03 -10.70 0.52
N SER A 200 30.19 -11.35 0.40
CA SER A 200 30.74 -11.81 -0.88
C SER A 200 29.87 -12.86 -1.56
N ASP A 201 29.28 -13.80 -0.81
CA ASP A 201 28.45 -14.86 -1.37
C ASP A 201 27.15 -14.27 -1.93
N PHE A 202 26.54 -13.32 -1.21
CA PHE A 202 25.36 -12.59 -1.67
C PHE A 202 25.65 -11.76 -2.93
N GLN A 203 26.79 -11.04 -2.96
CA GLN A 203 27.17 -10.22 -4.10
C GLN A 203 27.48 -11.10 -5.34
N ASN A 204 28.23 -12.18 -5.17
CA ASN A 204 28.55 -13.12 -6.25
C ASN A 204 27.28 -13.76 -6.81
N PHE A 205 26.41 -14.30 -5.94
CA PHE A 205 25.12 -14.86 -6.35
C PHE A 205 24.26 -13.83 -7.11
N SER A 206 24.11 -12.62 -6.57
CA SER A 206 23.31 -11.55 -7.19
C SER A 206 23.86 -11.13 -8.56
N ASN A 207 25.18 -11.04 -8.70
CA ASN A 207 25.86 -10.68 -9.94
C ASN A 207 25.70 -11.77 -11.01
N ASP A 208 25.82 -13.04 -10.63
CA ASP A 208 25.67 -14.17 -11.53
C ASP A 208 24.23 -14.28 -12.03
N VAL A 209 23.23 -14.13 -11.12
CA VAL A 209 21.81 -14.09 -11.49
C VAL A 209 21.52 -12.93 -12.44
N ALA A 210 21.99 -11.71 -12.12
CA ALA A 210 21.78 -10.53 -12.96
C ALA A 210 22.45 -10.68 -14.34
N THR A 211 23.65 -11.24 -14.39
CA THR A 211 24.40 -11.47 -15.63
C THR A 211 23.73 -12.54 -16.49
N CYS A 212 23.32 -13.66 -15.89
CA CYS A 212 22.57 -14.71 -16.58
C CYS A 212 21.28 -14.13 -17.19
N LYS A 213 20.51 -13.39 -16.42
CA LYS A 213 19.27 -12.76 -16.90
C LYS A 213 19.51 -11.80 -18.05
N ARG A 214 20.46 -10.89 -17.92
CA ARG A 214 20.80 -9.90 -18.97
C ARG A 214 21.22 -10.57 -20.28
N GLN A 215 21.99 -11.66 -20.21
CA GLN A 215 22.47 -12.38 -21.39
C GLN A 215 21.44 -13.26 -22.06
N ASN A 216 20.39 -13.70 -21.34
CA ASN A 216 19.49 -14.75 -21.78
C ASN A 216 18.00 -14.38 -21.77
N CYS A 217 17.61 -13.14 -21.40
CA CYS A 217 16.21 -12.71 -21.29
C CYS A 217 15.43 -12.73 -22.63
N MET A 218 16.14 -12.76 -23.76
CA MET A 218 15.54 -12.82 -25.11
C MET A 218 15.87 -14.12 -25.86
N LYS A 219 16.42 -15.13 -25.17
CA LYS A 219 16.79 -16.43 -25.76
C LYS A 219 15.79 -17.52 -25.38
N GLU A 220 15.98 -18.71 -25.94
CA GLU A 220 15.14 -19.89 -25.70
C GLU A 220 14.93 -20.23 -24.22
N VAL A 221 15.92 -19.92 -23.37
CA VAL A 221 15.90 -20.16 -21.92
C VAL A 221 15.26 -19.02 -21.11
N ALA A 222 14.66 -18.03 -21.77
CA ALA A 222 14.05 -16.87 -21.11
C ALA A 222 12.96 -17.26 -20.10
N TYR A 223 12.25 -18.35 -20.33
CA TYR A 223 11.20 -18.87 -19.45
C TYR A 223 11.70 -19.42 -18.10
N LEU A 224 12.98 -19.72 -17.98
CA LEU A 224 13.62 -20.20 -16.75
C LEU A 224 14.34 -19.09 -15.97
N GLN A 225 14.33 -17.86 -16.48
CA GLN A 225 15.07 -16.77 -15.82
C GLN A 225 14.48 -16.40 -14.47
N SER A 226 15.34 -15.85 -13.61
CA SER A 226 14.95 -15.36 -12.29
C SER A 226 13.88 -14.28 -12.37
N PRO A 227 13.01 -14.13 -11.34
CA PRO A 227 12.15 -12.97 -11.20
C PRO A 227 12.93 -11.65 -11.27
N SER A 228 12.23 -10.56 -11.56
CA SER A 228 12.87 -9.24 -11.61
C SER A 228 13.15 -8.73 -10.21
N GLN A 229 14.43 -8.55 -9.88
CA GLN A 229 14.82 -7.89 -8.64
C GLN A 229 14.68 -6.37 -8.77
N ARG A 230 14.10 -5.73 -7.78
CA ARG A 230 14.08 -4.28 -7.67
C ARG A 230 15.42 -3.80 -7.12
N SER A 231 15.96 -2.70 -7.65
CA SER A 231 17.20 -2.09 -7.15
C SER A 231 17.04 -1.48 -5.75
N LYS A 232 15.83 -0.97 -5.45
CA LYS A 232 15.43 -0.48 -4.12
C LYS A 232 14.63 -1.56 -3.40
N ALA A 233 14.79 -1.65 -2.09
CA ALA A 233 14.17 -2.67 -1.25
C ALA A 233 14.45 -4.12 -1.71
N ARG A 234 15.71 -4.38 -2.10
CA ARG A 234 16.16 -5.67 -2.64
C ARG A 234 15.84 -6.83 -1.69
N PHE A 235 15.99 -6.63 -0.40
CA PHE A 235 15.76 -7.66 0.61
C PHE A 235 14.28 -7.93 0.92
N MET A 236 13.37 -7.01 0.62
CA MET A 236 11.92 -7.26 0.73
C MET A 236 11.40 -8.21 -0.37
N ASN A 237 12.10 -8.30 -1.52
CA ASN A 237 11.72 -9.17 -2.63
C ASN A 237 12.75 -10.28 -2.86
N LEU A 238 13.60 -10.56 -1.87
CA LEU A 238 14.65 -11.58 -2.00
C LEU A 238 14.05 -13.00 -2.07
N SER A 239 12.94 -13.24 -1.37
CA SER A 239 12.26 -14.53 -1.30
C SER A 239 11.99 -15.12 -2.67
N GLU A 240 11.43 -14.35 -3.61
CA GLU A 240 11.11 -14.84 -4.95
C GLU A 240 12.35 -15.35 -5.70
N SER A 241 13.48 -14.65 -5.54
CA SER A 241 14.75 -15.05 -6.20
C SER A 241 15.36 -16.29 -5.55
N ILE A 242 15.28 -16.41 -4.23
CA ILE A 242 15.80 -17.58 -3.50
C ILE A 242 14.91 -18.80 -3.75
N GLU A 243 13.61 -18.66 -3.72
CA GLU A 243 12.68 -19.74 -4.06
C GLU A 243 12.85 -20.21 -5.53
N TRP A 244 13.10 -19.28 -6.45
CA TRP A 244 13.43 -19.61 -7.82
C TRP A 244 14.74 -20.42 -7.88
N ALA A 245 15.79 -19.96 -7.20
CA ALA A 245 17.10 -20.63 -7.21
C ALA A 245 17.03 -22.03 -6.58
N ASP A 246 16.30 -22.18 -5.47
CA ASP A 246 16.06 -23.49 -4.82
C ASP A 246 15.30 -24.44 -5.75
N ARG A 247 14.23 -23.98 -6.41
CA ARG A 247 13.49 -24.78 -7.40
C ARG A 247 14.37 -25.19 -8.57
N MET A 248 15.19 -24.27 -9.08
CA MET A 248 16.13 -24.56 -10.17
C MET A 248 17.17 -25.61 -9.76
N LEU A 249 17.72 -25.54 -8.56
CA LEU A 249 18.66 -26.56 -8.05
C LEU A 249 17.98 -27.92 -7.90
N ASN A 250 16.80 -27.97 -7.34
CA ASN A 250 16.05 -29.22 -7.15
C ASN A 250 15.68 -29.89 -8.47
N THR A 251 15.48 -29.12 -9.53
CA THR A 251 15.17 -29.62 -10.88
C THR A 251 16.36 -29.67 -11.83
N TYR A 252 17.56 -29.30 -11.38
CA TYR A 252 18.75 -29.15 -12.20
C TYR A 252 19.10 -30.41 -13.01
N HIS A 253 18.87 -31.58 -12.45
CA HIS A 253 19.10 -32.87 -13.12
C HIS A 253 18.17 -33.12 -14.31
N ARG A 254 17.03 -32.44 -14.39
CA ARG A 254 16.03 -32.54 -15.48
C ARG A 254 16.29 -31.56 -16.62
N LEU A 255 17.16 -30.58 -16.40
CA LEU A 255 17.48 -29.57 -17.39
C LEU A 255 18.24 -30.19 -18.58
N THR A 256 18.01 -29.66 -19.75
CA THR A 256 18.76 -30.00 -20.96
C THR A 256 20.25 -29.60 -20.82
N LYS A 257 21.11 -30.12 -21.68
CA LYS A 257 22.53 -29.75 -21.65
C LYS A 257 22.72 -28.24 -21.78
N ARG A 258 22.00 -27.59 -22.69
CA ARG A 258 22.09 -26.15 -22.93
C ARG A 258 21.59 -25.32 -21.72
N GLU A 259 20.49 -25.72 -21.10
CA GLU A 259 20.00 -25.07 -19.90
C GLU A 259 20.98 -25.21 -18.74
N ARG A 260 21.56 -26.39 -18.53
CA ARG A 260 22.60 -26.60 -17.52
C ARG A 260 23.84 -25.74 -17.76
N GLU A 261 24.24 -25.53 -19.01
CA GLU A 261 25.36 -24.64 -19.37
C GLU A 261 25.04 -23.18 -18.97
N VAL A 262 23.82 -22.70 -19.25
CA VAL A 262 23.38 -21.34 -18.93
C VAL A 262 23.25 -21.11 -17.39
N PHE A 263 22.77 -22.12 -16.68
CA PHE A 263 22.57 -22.03 -15.23
C PHE A 263 23.65 -22.73 -14.39
N SER A 264 24.85 -22.95 -15.00
CA SER A 264 25.96 -23.65 -14.36
C SER A 264 26.50 -23.01 -13.08
N PHE A 265 26.20 -21.73 -12.86
CA PHE A 265 26.56 -21.01 -11.65
C PHE A 265 25.74 -21.45 -10.41
N LEU A 266 24.48 -21.92 -10.58
CA LEU A 266 23.61 -22.26 -9.47
C LEU A 266 24.17 -23.32 -8.52
N PRO A 267 24.71 -24.46 -8.99
CA PRO A 267 25.34 -25.44 -8.09
C PRO A 267 26.52 -24.90 -7.27
N MET A 268 27.22 -23.88 -7.75
CA MET A 268 28.33 -23.24 -7.02
C MET A 268 27.82 -22.42 -5.81
N HIS A 269 26.57 -21.94 -5.87
CA HIS A 269 25.93 -21.19 -4.80
C HIS A 269 25.00 -22.05 -3.92
N SER A 270 25.04 -23.38 -4.03
CA SER A 270 24.07 -24.27 -3.38
C SER A 270 23.99 -24.05 -1.85
N SER A 271 25.12 -23.96 -1.16
CA SER A 271 25.12 -23.75 0.29
C SER A 271 24.62 -22.36 0.70
N PHE A 272 24.90 -21.34 -0.12
CA PHE A 272 24.36 -20.00 0.09
C PHE A 272 22.81 -19.95 -0.15
N ILE A 273 22.33 -20.63 -1.18
CA ILE A 273 20.90 -20.72 -1.49
C ILE A 273 20.16 -21.45 -0.36
N GLU A 274 20.73 -22.54 0.18
CA GLU A 274 20.16 -23.27 1.32
C GLU A 274 20.08 -22.38 2.58
N GLU A 275 21.19 -21.69 2.93
CA GLU A 275 21.23 -20.71 4.00
C GLU A 275 20.13 -19.64 3.85
N MET A 276 20.03 -19.04 2.66
CA MET A 276 19.05 -17.98 2.39
C MET A 276 17.62 -18.51 2.41
N LYS A 277 17.38 -19.75 2.01
CA LYS A 277 16.08 -20.41 2.11
C LYS A 277 15.62 -20.54 3.57
N ASP A 278 16.52 -20.95 4.47
CA ASP A 278 16.22 -21.05 5.90
C ASP A 278 15.94 -19.66 6.48
N MET A 279 16.73 -18.66 6.09
CA MET A 279 16.53 -17.26 6.50
C MET A 279 15.17 -16.71 6.05
N VAL A 280 14.86 -16.87 4.76
CA VAL A 280 13.57 -16.41 4.19
C VAL A 280 12.39 -17.14 4.85
N SER A 281 12.52 -18.45 5.11
CA SER A 281 11.49 -19.23 5.80
C SER A 281 11.23 -18.72 7.20
N CYS A 282 12.30 -18.42 7.96
CA CYS A 282 12.18 -17.85 9.31
C CYS A 282 11.53 -16.47 9.29
N ILE A 283 11.93 -15.59 8.36
CA ILE A 283 11.37 -14.25 8.21
C ILE A 283 9.87 -14.33 7.87
N HIS A 284 9.47 -15.13 6.89
CA HIS A 284 8.08 -15.32 6.52
C HIS A 284 7.23 -15.86 7.67
N TYR A 285 7.78 -16.76 8.48
CA TYR A 285 7.10 -17.25 9.68
C TYR A 285 6.81 -16.11 10.65
N ILE A 286 7.81 -15.29 10.96
CA ILE A 286 7.68 -14.16 11.90
C ILE A 286 6.67 -13.14 11.36
N GLU A 287 6.79 -12.75 10.09
CA GLU A 287 5.85 -11.83 9.46
C GLU A 287 4.42 -12.36 9.50
N SER A 288 4.23 -13.65 9.16
CA SER A 288 2.92 -14.29 9.19
C SER A 288 2.33 -14.28 10.59
N GLN A 289 3.11 -14.66 11.62
CA GLN A 289 2.64 -14.61 13.01
C GLN A 289 2.24 -13.20 13.42
N MET A 290 3.09 -12.21 13.16
CA MET A 290 2.84 -10.82 13.53
C MET A 290 1.65 -10.20 12.78
N LYS A 291 1.47 -10.50 11.49
CA LYS A 291 0.36 -9.97 10.69
C LYS A 291 -0.97 -10.66 10.99
N GLN A 292 -0.97 -11.97 11.30
CA GLN A 292 -2.19 -12.73 11.54
C GLN A 292 -2.66 -12.68 13.00
N GLN A 293 -1.73 -12.72 13.95
CA GLN A 293 -2.03 -12.75 15.38
C GLN A 293 -1.86 -11.38 16.06
N GLY A 294 -1.26 -10.43 15.36
CA GLY A 294 -0.89 -9.13 15.90
C GLY A 294 0.35 -9.15 16.79
N LEU A 295 0.88 -7.97 17.06
CA LEU A 295 1.98 -7.74 17.98
C LEU A 295 1.47 -7.84 19.43
N SER A 296 1.88 -8.88 20.14
CA SER A 296 1.56 -9.12 21.53
C SER A 296 2.71 -9.83 22.25
N LYS A 297 2.76 -9.80 23.56
CA LYS A 297 3.77 -10.55 24.35
C LYS A 297 3.76 -12.05 24.02
N VAL A 298 2.58 -12.61 23.72
CA VAL A 298 2.42 -14.02 23.33
C VAL A 298 3.02 -14.27 21.94
N THR A 299 2.69 -13.44 20.97
CA THR A 299 3.21 -13.57 19.60
C THR A 299 4.72 -13.37 19.58
N VAL A 300 5.23 -12.40 20.35
CA VAL A 300 6.68 -12.19 20.52
C VAL A 300 7.35 -13.46 21.04
N ALA A 301 6.86 -14.07 22.11
CA ALA A 301 7.46 -15.29 22.68
C ALA A 301 7.44 -16.47 21.68
N VAL A 302 6.42 -16.58 20.86
CA VAL A 302 6.33 -17.59 19.77
C VAL A 302 7.42 -17.34 18.72
N CYS A 303 7.58 -16.10 18.27
CA CYS A 303 8.61 -15.71 17.31
C CYS A 303 10.03 -15.88 17.85
N GLU A 304 10.30 -15.48 19.09
CA GLU A 304 11.60 -15.69 19.77
C GLU A 304 11.98 -17.16 19.81
N ARG A 305 11.05 -18.03 20.20
CA ARG A 305 11.27 -19.48 20.21
C ARG A 305 11.61 -19.99 18.81
N HIS A 306 10.90 -19.54 17.79
CA HIS A 306 11.15 -19.95 16.40
C HIS A 306 12.57 -19.52 15.95
N VAL A 307 12.97 -18.27 16.20
CA VAL A 307 14.32 -17.76 15.90
C VAL A 307 15.39 -18.61 16.59
N CYS A 308 15.21 -18.90 17.89
CA CYS A 308 16.16 -19.69 18.67
C CYS A 308 16.30 -21.15 18.20
N THR A 309 15.22 -21.73 17.66
CA THR A 309 15.21 -23.12 17.19
C THR A 309 15.64 -23.29 15.74
N THR A 310 15.66 -22.20 14.97
CA THR A 310 16.01 -22.17 13.52
C THR A 310 17.33 -21.46 13.28
N ILE A 311 17.30 -20.17 12.96
CA ILE A 311 18.47 -19.41 12.48
C ILE A 311 19.57 -19.22 13.52
N MET A 312 19.25 -19.24 14.81
CA MET A 312 20.29 -19.20 15.87
C MET A 312 21.16 -20.47 15.92
N ARG A 313 20.74 -21.56 15.28
CA ARG A 313 21.51 -22.80 15.14
C ARG A 313 22.37 -22.85 13.88
N GLY A 314 22.21 -21.87 13.00
CA GLY A 314 22.93 -21.77 11.74
C GLY A 314 24.37 -21.21 11.90
N ASN A 315 24.90 -20.69 10.80
CA ASN A 315 26.21 -20.07 10.77
C ASN A 315 26.24 -18.67 11.41
N ASP A 316 27.40 -18.00 11.38
CA ASP A 316 27.59 -16.70 12.03
C ASP A 316 26.69 -15.61 11.44
N ARG A 317 26.46 -15.62 10.13
CA ARG A 317 25.56 -14.65 9.45
C ARG A 317 24.12 -14.84 9.92
N MET A 318 23.64 -16.07 9.95
CA MET A 318 22.30 -16.41 10.43
C MET A 318 22.13 -16.02 11.90
N ARG A 319 23.10 -16.34 12.76
CA ARG A 319 23.08 -15.94 14.18
C ARG A 319 23.07 -14.44 14.35
N ARG A 320 23.79 -13.69 13.52
CA ARG A 320 23.80 -12.22 13.56
C ARG A 320 22.41 -11.65 13.26
N VAL A 321 21.73 -12.12 12.22
CA VAL A 321 20.35 -11.70 11.93
C VAL A 321 19.41 -12.14 13.05
N GLY A 322 19.55 -13.38 13.54
CA GLY A 322 18.75 -13.89 14.67
C GLY A 322 18.86 -13.00 15.90
N GLN A 323 20.06 -12.56 16.26
CA GLN A 323 20.25 -11.64 17.40
C GLN A 323 19.57 -10.28 17.17
N LEU A 324 19.68 -9.71 15.96
CA LEU A 324 19.00 -8.46 15.62
C LEU A 324 17.47 -8.59 15.74
N ILE A 325 16.91 -9.73 15.32
CA ILE A 325 15.48 -10.02 15.47
C ILE A 325 15.10 -10.15 16.95
N LEU A 326 15.85 -10.92 17.76
CA LEU A 326 15.59 -11.08 19.20
C LEU A 326 15.66 -9.73 19.94
N ASP A 327 16.64 -8.88 19.64
CA ASP A 327 16.78 -7.56 20.22
C ASP A 327 15.59 -6.63 19.83
N TYR A 328 15.09 -6.76 18.62
CA TYR A 328 13.90 -6.05 18.18
C TYR A 328 12.65 -6.53 18.92
N LEU A 329 12.41 -7.83 18.95
CA LEU A 329 11.26 -8.43 19.61
C LEU A 329 11.20 -8.07 21.09
N ALA A 330 12.35 -8.13 21.79
CA ALA A 330 12.46 -7.72 23.19
C ALA A 330 12.08 -6.24 23.40
N LYS A 331 12.52 -5.35 22.51
CA LYS A 331 12.18 -3.92 22.58
C LYS A 331 10.69 -3.67 22.35
N GLU A 332 10.11 -4.30 21.33
CA GLU A 332 8.67 -4.18 21.06
C GLU A 332 7.85 -4.72 22.23
N SER A 333 8.26 -5.86 22.82
CA SER A 333 7.58 -6.44 23.99
C SER A 333 7.55 -5.51 25.21
N GLN A 334 8.60 -4.71 25.41
CA GLN A 334 8.68 -3.74 26.51
C GLN A 334 7.68 -2.58 26.35
N LEU A 335 7.26 -2.27 25.13
CA LEU A 335 6.28 -1.21 24.85
C LEU A 335 4.83 -1.68 25.04
N LEU A 336 4.59 -3.00 25.15
CA LEU A 336 3.26 -3.58 25.23
C LEU A 336 2.77 -3.69 26.67
N LYS A 337 1.51 -3.37 26.89
CA LYS A 337 0.77 -3.68 28.10
C LYS A 337 0.36 -5.15 28.11
N ASP A 338 0.01 -5.67 29.29
CA ASP A 338 -0.49 -7.04 29.41
C ASP A 338 -1.84 -7.20 28.71
N GLY A 339 -1.94 -8.23 27.87
CA GLY A 339 -3.14 -8.50 27.08
C GLY A 339 -3.35 -7.60 25.86
N GLU A 340 -2.45 -6.67 25.60
CA GLU A 340 -2.52 -5.81 24.42
C GLU A 340 -2.12 -6.56 23.15
N VAL A 341 -2.89 -6.36 22.08
CA VAL A 341 -2.62 -6.93 20.75
C VAL A 341 -2.76 -5.81 19.72
N LEU A 342 -1.66 -5.43 19.10
CA LEU A 342 -1.53 -4.29 18.21
C LEU A 342 -1.27 -4.71 16.76
N ASN A 343 -1.54 -3.81 15.82
CA ASN A 343 -1.01 -3.92 14.46
C ASN A 343 0.46 -3.47 14.43
N ASN A 344 1.26 -4.07 13.53
CA ASN A 344 2.67 -3.71 13.35
C ASN A 344 3.15 -3.81 11.90
N SER A 345 2.22 -3.72 10.95
CA SER A 345 2.54 -3.71 9.52
C SER A 345 1.94 -2.49 8.83
N SER A 346 2.71 -1.88 7.93
CA SER A 346 2.30 -0.79 7.04
C SER A 346 2.13 -1.25 5.58
N ASP A 347 2.20 -2.55 5.27
CA ASP A 347 2.12 -3.11 3.90
C ASP A 347 0.87 -2.64 3.14
N ILE A 348 -0.19 -2.32 3.87
CA ILE A 348 -1.43 -1.81 3.29
C ILE A 348 -1.23 -0.50 2.53
N ILE A 349 -0.23 0.30 2.91
CA ILE A 349 0.14 1.55 2.23
C ILE A 349 0.69 1.26 0.83
N GLU A 350 1.54 0.24 0.70
CA GLU A 350 2.09 -0.16 -0.61
C GLU A 350 0.96 -0.59 -1.56
N SER A 351 0.00 -1.37 -1.04
CA SER A 351 -1.19 -1.77 -1.81
C SER A 351 -1.99 -0.56 -2.28
N MET A 352 -2.19 0.43 -1.41
CA MET A 352 -2.87 1.68 -1.74
C MET A 352 -2.09 2.49 -2.78
N PHE A 353 -0.78 2.62 -2.65
CA PHE A 353 0.06 3.29 -3.65
C PHE A 353 0.04 2.56 -4.99
N GLY A 354 0.00 1.22 -4.97
CA GLY A 354 -0.21 0.41 -6.17
C GLY A 354 -1.48 0.83 -6.91
N MET A 355 -2.60 0.93 -6.21
CA MET A 355 -3.88 1.37 -6.80
C MET A 355 -3.81 2.80 -7.39
N PHE A 356 -3.10 3.72 -6.72
CA PHE A 356 -2.98 5.10 -7.21
C PHE A 356 -2.14 5.20 -8.49
N LYS A 357 -1.09 4.39 -8.63
CA LYS A 357 -0.24 4.36 -9.82
C LYS A 357 -1.00 4.06 -11.11
N TYR A 358 -2.08 3.29 -11.04
CA TYR A 358 -2.94 3.00 -12.20
C TYR A 358 -3.77 4.19 -12.68
N ILE A 359 -4.12 5.10 -11.78
CA ILE A 359 -4.96 6.27 -12.09
C ILE A 359 -4.16 7.56 -12.25
N GLN A 360 -2.89 7.54 -11.87
CA GLN A 360 -2.00 8.69 -11.95
C GLN A 360 -1.79 9.15 -13.39
N SER A 361 -1.71 10.48 -13.60
CA SER A 361 -1.30 11.04 -14.88
C SER A 361 0.08 10.52 -15.32
N PRO A 362 0.25 10.09 -16.58
CA PRO A 362 1.56 9.70 -17.09
C PRO A 362 2.54 10.89 -17.16
N ASN A 363 2.03 12.11 -17.24
CA ASN A 363 2.86 13.32 -17.22
C ASN A 363 3.22 13.71 -15.78
N LYS A 364 4.44 13.41 -15.37
CA LYS A 364 4.96 13.69 -14.04
C LYS A 364 5.01 15.18 -13.67
N LEU A 365 5.01 16.09 -14.66
CA LEU A 365 4.96 17.52 -14.42
C LEU A 365 3.62 18.00 -13.82
N ASN A 366 2.57 17.18 -13.89
CA ASN A 366 1.31 17.49 -13.23
C ASN A 366 1.41 17.45 -11.69
N GLY A 367 2.41 16.81 -11.13
CA GLY A 367 2.53 16.64 -9.69
C GLY A 367 1.35 15.86 -9.07
N VAL A 368 1.10 16.10 -7.81
CA VAL A 368 -0.08 15.58 -7.09
C VAL A 368 -1.29 16.43 -7.44
N THR A 369 -2.32 15.82 -7.99
CA THR A 369 -3.57 16.50 -8.37
C THR A 369 -4.74 16.04 -7.51
N THR A 370 -5.91 16.67 -7.65
CA THR A 370 -7.15 16.25 -6.97
C THR A 370 -7.58 14.80 -7.28
N LEU A 371 -6.91 14.13 -8.21
CA LEU A 371 -7.05 12.68 -8.45
C LEU A 371 -6.68 11.86 -7.20
N ILE A 372 -5.87 12.40 -6.29
CA ILE A 372 -5.53 11.73 -5.03
C ILE A 372 -6.80 11.46 -4.17
N LEU A 373 -7.82 12.26 -4.28
CA LEU A 373 -9.12 12.08 -3.61
C LEU A 373 -9.86 10.80 -4.06
N HIS A 374 -9.36 10.13 -5.09
CA HIS A 374 -9.84 8.81 -5.50
C HIS A 374 -9.51 7.72 -4.47
N LEU A 375 -8.37 7.85 -3.78
CA LEU A 375 -7.92 6.84 -2.82
C LEU A 375 -8.88 6.63 -1.65
N PRO A 376 -9.34 7.66 -0.93
CA PRO A 376 -10.31 7.49 0.16
C PRO A 376 -11.59 6.77 -0.27
N VAL A 377 -12.09 7.05 -1.48
CA VAL A 377 -13.29 6.38 -2.01
C VAL A 377 -13.00 4.91 -2.33
N ARG A 378 -11.86 4.60 -2.95
CA ARG A 378 -11.45 3.20 -3.20
C ARG A 378 -11.32 2.40 -1.91
N LEU A 379 -10.78 2.98 -0.85
CA LEU A 379 -10.71 2.34 0.46
C LEU A 379 -12.11 2.07 1.03
N ALA A 380 -13.04 3.02 0.88
CA ALA A 380 -14.43 2.83 1.30
C ALA A 380 -15.18 1.76 0.49
N PHE A 381 -14.76 1.48 -0.75
CA PHE A 381 -15.35 0.44 -1.62
C PHE A 381 -14.60 -0.90 -1.55
N ALA A 382 -13.52 -1.01 -0.77
CA ALA A 382 -12.63 -2.16 -0.79
C ALA A 382 -13.25 -3.46 -0.23
N ASP A 383 -14.30 -3.38 0.57
CA ASP A 383 -15.00 -4.55 1.13
C ASP A 383 -16.04 -5.17 0.19
N GLY A 384 -16.25 -4.57 -1.00
CA GLY A 384 -17.24 -5.03 -1.99
C GLY A 384 -18.71 -4.82 -1.57
N THR A 385 -18.99 -4.23 -0.41
CA THR A 385 -20.35 -3.95 0.08
C THR A 385 -20.79 -2.51 -0.18
N ALA A 386 -19.84 -1.61 -0.41
CA ALA A 386 -20.11 -0.17 -0.58
C ALA A 386 -20.99 0.14 -1.79
N SER A 387 -20.91 -0.66 -2.87
CA SER A 387 -21.81 -0.55 -4.01
C SER A 387 -23.30 -0.56 -3.61
N ARG A 388 -23.65 -1.19 -2.48
CA ARG A 388 -25.01 -1.22 -1.92
C ARG A 388 -25.21 -0.25 -0.77
N ASN A 389 -24.23 -0.14 0.14
CA ASN A 389 -24.38 0.49 1.43
C ASN A 389 -23.84 1.93 1.47
N TYR A 390 -23.08 2.35 0.45
CA TYR A 390 -22.49 3.67 0.38
C TYR A 390 -23.58 4.74 0.17
N ASN A 391 -23.75 5.65 1.09
CA ASN A 391 -24.78 6.70 1.00
C ASN A 391 -24.35 7.83 0.06
N VAL A 392 -24.43 7.54 -1.25
CA VAL A 392 -24.01 8.45 -2.32
C VAL A 392 -24.75 9.79 -2.24
N LYS A 393 -26.06 9.76 -1.97
CA LYS A 393 -26.89 10.95 -1.89
C LYS A 393 -26.41 11.91 -0.81
N GLU A 394 -26.20 11.40 0.41
CA GLU A 394 -25.76 12.22 1.53
C GLU A 394 -24.42 12.89 1.24
N ARG A 395 -23.45 12.11 0.75
CA ARG A 395 -22.09 12.59 0.49
C ARG A 395 -22.04 13.63 -0.62
N LEU A 396 -22.71 13.40 -1.74
CA LEU A 396 -22.73 14.36 -2.85
C LEU A 396 -23.51 15.66 -2.55
N CYS A 397 -24.49 15.61 -1.63
CA CYS A 397 -25.20 16.81 -1.18
C CYS A 397 -24.36 17.67 -0.23
N LYS A 398 -23.48 17.05 0.58
CA LYS A 398 -22.64 17.76 1.57
C LYS A 398 -21.50 18.55 0.92
N ILE A 399 -20.85 17.99 -0.10
CA ILE A 399 -19.64 18.55 -0.72
C ILE A 399 -19.98 19.19 -2.07
N LYS A 400 -19.59 20.45 -2.23
CA LYS A 400 -19.64 21.17 -3.50
C LYS A 400 -18.32 21.06 -4.26
N ILE A 401 -18.31 21.32 -5.57
CA ILE A 401 -17.04 21.30 -6.32
C ILE A 401 -16.10 22.45 -5.89
N GLN A 402 -16.66 23.54 -5.37
CA GLN A 402 -15.91 24.64 -4.78
C GLN A 402 -15.11 24.19 -3.56
N ASP A 403 -15.67 23.31 -2.71
CA ASP A 403 -14.98 22.77 -1.53
C ASP A 403 -13.77 21.93 -1.96
N VAL A 404 -13.89 21.16 -3.08
CA VAL A 404 -12.76 20.44 -3.68
C VAL A 404 -11.70 21.41 -4.21
N THR A 405 -12.11 22.54 -4.75
CA THR A 405 -11.18 23.57 -5.26
C THR A 405 -10.43 24.23 -4.08
N LEU A 406 -11.13 24.61 -3.04
CA LEU A 406 -10.54 25.17 -1.82
C LEU A 406 -9.55 24.18 -1.18
N TRP A 407 -9.98 22.93 -1.01
CA TRP A 407 -9.11 21.87 -0.49
C TRP A 407 -7.83 21.73 -1.33
N ARG A 408 -7.95 21.75 -2.68
CA ARG A 408 -6.78 21.71 -3.58
C ARG A 408 -5.82 22.84 -3.31
N ASP A 409 -6.35 24.07 -3.22
CA ASP A 409 -5.53 25.27 -3.10
C ASP A 409 -4.82 25.36 -1.72
N GLU A 410 -5.41 24.74 -0.69
CA GLU A 410 -4.84 24.65 0.65
C GLU A 410 -3.83 23.48 0.83
N ASN A 411 -4.03 22.37 0.13
CA ASN A 411 -3.32 21.12 0.42
C ASN A 411 -2.36 20.65 -0.67
N LEU A 412 -2.46 21.17 -1.91
CA LEU A 412 -1.63 20.76 -3.03
C LEU A 412 -0.73 21.90 -3.49
N ILE A 413 0.40 21.54 -4.08
CA ILE A 413 1.32 22.50 -4.71
C ILE A 413 0.73 22.93 -6.07
N GLU A 414 1.00 24.19 -6.45
CA GLU A 414 0.58 24.71 -7.75
C GLU A 414 1.13 23.84 -8.90
N ASN A 415 0.25 23.44 -9.81
CA ASN A 415 0.59 22.57 -10.94
C ASN A 415 1.63 23.24 -11.86
N GLN A 416 2.79 22.59 -12.01
CA GLN A 416 3.90 23.13 -12.80
C GLN A 416 3.58 23.30 -14.28
N VAL A 417 2.68 22.47 -14.84
CA VAL A 417 2.21 22.63 -16.24
C VAL A 417 1.42 23.92 -16.38
N VAL A 418 0.54 24.22 -15.42
CA VAL A 418 -0.22 25.48 -15.40
C VAL A 418 0.74 26.67 -15.25
N LYS A 419 1.64 26.61 -14.29
CA LYS A 419 2.67 27.63 -14.08
C LYS A 419 3.50 27.86 -15.32
N ARG A 420 3.96 26.82 -16.01
CA ARG A 420 4.69 26.92 -17.27
C ARG A 420 3.88 27.61 -18.37
N ILE A 421 2.58 27.25 -18.51
CA ILE A 421 1.70 27.87 -19.51
C ILE A 421 1.56 29.36 -19.23
N TRP A 422 1.36 29.77 -17.99
CA TRP A 422 1.26 31.18 -17.62
C TRP A 422 2.57 31.93 -17.89
N THR A 423 3.70 31.39 -17.47
CA THR A 423 5.02 32.01 -17.69
C THR A 423 5.33 32.20 -19.17
N LEU A 424 4.99 31.22 -20.02
CA LEU A 424 5.24 31.31 -21.47
C LEU A 424 4.22 32.19 -22.22
N LYS A 425 3.05 32.45 -21.64
CA LYS A 425 2.06 33.37 -22.22
C LYS A 425 2.32 34.82 -21.82
N SER A 426 3.04 35.05 -20.73
CA SER A 426 3.40 36.40 -20.22
C SER A 426 4.69 36.92 -20.83
N ALA A 427 5.39 36.13 -21.62
CA ALA A 427 6.57 36.51 -22.42
C ALA A 427 6.19 36.80 -23.87
#